data_12818f692eca0fcba4c001983bfb56b2
#
_entry.id   12818f692eca0fcba4c001983bfb56b2
#
_cell.length_a   1.000
_cell.length_b   1.000
_cell.length_c   1.000
_cell.angle_alpha   90.00
_cell.angle_beta   90.00
_cell.angle_gamma   90.00
#
_symmetry.space_group_name_H-M   'P 1'
#
loop_
_entity.id
_entity.type
_entity.pdbx_description
1 polymer ?
#
loop_
_entity_poly.entity_id
_entity_poly.type
_entity_poly.pdbx_seq_one_letter_code
_entity_poly.pdbx_strand_id
1 'polypeptide(L)'
;MKKKIKIAIDSPAAAGAGSQAALLAKYYNLFYLDTGKIYRFIGNLKILYNNNFSYNLVKKRIKKLKIKTLQNKKLLTNKVALEASIVAKDVKIRRIVHNFQMVCTKNPPKKFNGIILDGRDITSVIMKDAEFKFFITANVKTR
;
A
#
# COMPACT_ATOMS: atom_id res chain seq x y z
N MET A 1 -13.02 -23.71 7.25
CA MET A 1 -12.58 -22.31 7.53
C MET A 1 -13.37 -21.33 6.68
N LYS A 2 -13.77 -20.23 7.27
CA LYS A 2 -14.44 -19.16 6.54
C LYS A 2 -13.47 -18.51 5.54
N LYS A 3 -13.88 -18.41 4.27
CA LYS A 3 -13.07 -17.77 3.23
C LYS A 3 -12.84 -16.29 3.57
N LYS A 4 -11.61 -15.83 3.45
CA LYS A 4 -11.25 -14.42 3.65
C LYS A 4 -11.63 -13.60 2.41
N ILE A 5 -12.28 -12.47 2.62
CA ILE A 5 -12.68 -11.54 1.56
C ILE A 5 -11.46 -10.77 1.05
N LYS A 6 -11.34 -10.65 -0.26
CA LYS A 6 -10.31 -9.84 -0.91
C LYS A 6 -10.95 -8.74 -1.75
N ILE A 7 -10.64 -7.49 -1.42
CA ILE A 7 -11.09 -6.30 -2.14
C ILE A 7 -9.89 -5.58 -2.72
N ALA A 8 -9.90 -5.40 -4.04
CA ALA A 8 -8.86 -4.69 -4.77
C ALA A 8 -9.42 -3.38 -5.33
N ILE A 9 -8.72 -2.27 -5.09
CA ILE A 9 -9.10 -0.96 -5.58
C ILE A 9 -7.93 -0.36 -6.36
N ASP A 10 -8.18 0.00 -7.62
CA ASP A 10 -7.28 0.83 -8.41
C ASP A 10 -7.85 2.23 -8.56
N SER A 11 -6.98 3.23 -8.53
CA SER A 11 -7.39 4.62 -8.69
C SER A 11 -6.24 5.51 -9.13
N PRO A 12 -6.52 6.62 -9.83
CA PRO A 12 -5.55 7.69 -9.95
C PRO A 12 -5.32 8.37 -8.60
N ALA A 13 -4.25 9.15 -8.49
CA ALA A 13 -3.93 9.89 -7.29
C ALA A 13 -5.07 10.86 -6.90
N ALA A 14 -5.30 11.02 -5.60
CA ALA A 14 -6.28 11.95 -5.02
C ALA A 14 -7.73 11.75 -5.51
N ALA A 15 -8.12 10.51 -5.86
CA ALA A 15 -9.48 10.17 -6.26
C ALA A 15 -10.39 9.75 -5.09
N GLY A 16 -9.87 9.75 -3.84
CA GLY A 16 -10.62 9.36 -2.65
C GLY A 16 -10.64 7.87 -2.36
N ALA A 17 -9.86 7.06 -3.08
CA ALA A 17 -9.81 5.61 -2.91
C ALA A 17 -9.37 5.19 -1.50
N GLY A 18 -8.39 5.88 -0.92
CA GLY A 18 -7.91 5.61 0.44
C GLY A 18 -9.00 5.80 1.49
N SER A 19 -9.79 6.85 1.38
CA SER A 19 -10.93 7.10 2.28
C SER A 19 -11.99 6.01 2.14
N GLN A 20 -12.32 5.61 0.92
CA GLN A 20 -13.28 4.54 0.66
C GLN A 20 -12.77 3.19 1.18
N ALA A 21 -11.50 2.87 0.93
CA ALA A 21 -10.88 1.65 1.43
C ALA A 21 -10.89 1.59 2.96
N ALA A 22 -10.57 2.69 3.63
CA ALA A 22 -10.60 2.77 5.09
C ALA A 22 -12.01 2.55 5.66
N LEU A 23 -13.05 3.12 5.03
CA LEU A 23 -14.44 2.92 5.42
C LEU A 23 -14.89 1.47 5.26
N LEU A 24 -14.58 0.85 4.12
CA LEU A 24 -14.87 -0.56 3.85
C LEU A 24 -14.14 -1.48 4.84
N ALA A 25 -12.86 -1.18 5.10
CA ALA A 25 -12.07 -1.94 6.06
C ALA A 25 -12.67 -1.91 7.45
N LYS A 26 -13.11 -0.74 7.90
CA LYS A 26 -13.76 -0.58 9.21
C LYS A 26 -15.10 -1.31 9.27
N TYR A 27 -15.93 -1.13 8.25
CA TYR A 27 -17.29 -1.69 8.22
C TYR A 27 -17.29 -3.23 8.19
N TYR A 28 -16.43 -3.83 7.37
CA TYR A 28 -16.35 -5.29 7.19
C TYR A 28 -15.27 -5.96 8.02
N ASN A 29 -14.58 -5.23 8.88
CA ASN A 29 -13.41 -5.72 9.63
C ASN A 29 -12.36 -6.36 8.73
N LEU A 30 -11.84 -5.57 7.77
CA LEU A 30 -10.80 -6.01 6.84
C LEU A 30 -9.45 -5.41 7.22
N PHE A 31 -8.39 -6.17 6.95
CA PHE A 31 -7.03 -5.67 7.04
C PHE A 31 -6.77 -4.72 5.88
N TYR A 32 -6.51 -3.43 6.19
CA TYR A 32 -6.28 -2.42 5.17
C TYR A 32 -4.80 -2.17 4.96
N LEU A 33 -4.34 -2.29 3.72
CA LEU A 33 -2.97 -2.00 3.31
C LEU A 33 -2.96 -0.87 2.29
N ASP A 34 -2.49 0.30 2.71
CA ASP A 34 -2.36 1.50 1.88
C ASP A 34 -1.01 1.47 1.15
N THR A 35 -1.04 1.23 -0.16
CA THR A 35 0.15 1.16 -1.01
C THR A 35 0.94 2.45 -1.01
N GLY A 36 0.27 3.60 -1.06
CA GLY A 36 0.93 4.90 -1.04
C GLY A 36 1.77 5.10 0.23
N LYS A 37 1.29 4.64 1.37
CA LYS A 37 2.05 4.71 2.63
C LYS A 37 3.27 3.80 2.65
N ILE A 38 3.24 2.68 1.96
CA ILE A 38 4.42 1.82 1.81
C ILE A 38 5.53 2.57 1.07
N TYR A 39 5.20 3.23 -0.05
CA TYR A 39 6.19 4.04 -0.77
C TYR A 39 6.67 5.24 0.05
N ARG A 40 5.81 5.86 0.85
CA ARG A 40 6.22 6.91 1.80
C ARG A 40 7.18 6.39 2.86
N PHE A 41 6.95 5.19 3.36
CA PHE A 41 7.89 4.52 4.27
C PHE A 41 9.27 4.35 3.64
N ILE A 42 9.33 3.88 2.39
CA ILE A 42 10.60 3.70 1.66
C ILE A 42 11.25 5.06 1.36
N GLY A 43 10.47 6.06 0.96
CA GLY A 43 10.97 7.44 0.77
C GLY A 43 11.59 8.01 2.05
N ASN A 44 10.97 7.78 3.19
CA ASN A 44 11.52 8.16 4.49
C ASN A 44 12.83 7.42 4.81
N LEU A 45 12.93 6.13 4.49
CA LEU A 45 14.19 5.39 4.64
C LEU A 45 15.32 6.01 3.78
N LYS A 46 15.00 6.44 2.56
CA LYS A 46 15.97 7.10 1.69
C LYS A 46 16.48 8.40 2.29
N ILE A 47 15.59 9.20 2.90
CA ILE A 47 15.98 10.43 3.61
C ILE A 47 16.88 10.12 4.80
N LEU A 48 16.50 9.13 5.63
CA LEU A 48 17.21 8.81 6.86
C LEU A 48 18.59 8.18 6.62
N TYR A 49 18.70 7.31 5.62
CA TYR A 49 19.94 6.56 5.35
C TYR A 49 20.82 7.20 4.28
N ASN A 50 20.29 8.11 3.48
CA ASN A 50 21.03 8.87 2.47
C ASN A 50 21.98 7.97 1.64
N ASN A 51 23.31 8.16 1.77
CA ASN A 51 24.32 7.37 1.03
C ASN A 51 24.32 5.88 1.38
N ASN A 52 23.76 5.50 2.53
CA ASN A 52 23.63 4.11 2.97
C ASN A 52 22.30 3.47 2.54
N PHE A 53 21.47 4.18 1.77
CA PHE A 53 20.25 3.63 1.21
C PHE A 53 20.57 2.58 0.15
N SER A 54 19.96 1.40 0.26
CA SER A 54 20.19 0.30 -0.67
C SER A 54 18.94 -0.58 -0.80
N TYR A 55 18.88 -1.38 -1.86
CA TYR A 55 17.78 -2.35 -2.05
C TYR A 55 17.75 -3.40 -0.93
N ASN A 56 18.92 -3.83 -0.44
CA ASN A 56 19.00 -4.76 0.68
C ASN A 56 18.43 -4.17 1.97
N LEU A 57 18.71 -2.89 2.24
CA LEU A 57 18.10 -2.17 3.35
C LEU A 57 16.57 -2.14 3.22
N VAL A 58 16.06 -1.80 2.04
CA VAL A 58 14.61 -1.76 1.78
C VAL A 58 13.98 -3.14 2.00
N LYS A 59 14.55 -4.19 1.43
CA LYS A 59 14.06 -5.57 1.61
C LYS A 59 13.99 -5.94 3.09
N LYS A 60 15.06 -5.68 3.84
CA LYS A 60 15.15 -5.99 5.27
C LYS A 60 14.09 -5.24 6.08
N ARG A 61 13.90 -3.94 5.78
CA ARG A 61 12.93 -3.10 6.50
C ARG A 61 11.49 -3.43 6.15
N ILE A 62 11.18 -3.70 4.88
CA ILE A 62 9.84 -4.10 4.43
C ILE A 62 9.45 -5.45 5.04
N LYS A 63 10.36 -6.41 5.12
CA LYS A 63 10.09 -7.72 5.73
C LYS A 63 9.65 -7.61 7.20
N LYS A 64 10.15 -6.60 7.92
CA LYS A 64 9.83 -6.34 9.33
C LYS A 64 8.76 -5.26 9.52
N LEU A 65 8.15 -4.76 8.43
CA LEU A 65 7.21 -3.66 8.48
C LEU A 65 5.94 -4.04 9.23
N LYS A 66 5.61 -3.24 10.23
CA LYS A 66 4.34 -3.32 10.95
C LYS A 66 3.39 -2.26 10.43
N ILE A 67 2.11 -2.58 10.29
CA ILE A 67 1.10 -1.64 9.79
C ILE A 67 1.03 -0.37 10.65
N LYS A 68 1.24 -0.48 11.96
CA LYS A 68 1.30 0.68 12.87
C LYS A 68 2.36 1.69 12.43
N THR A 69 3.48 1.24 11.88
CA THR A 69 4.56 2.12 11.37
C THR A 69 4.07 3.00 10.21
N LEU A 70 3.15 2.48 9.37
CA LEU A 70 2.58 3.23 8.26
C LEU A 70 1.62 4.35 8.70
N GLN A 71 1.19 4.35 9.96
CA GLN A 71 0.34 5.39 10.54
C GLN A 71 1.13 6.56 11.12
N ASN A 72 2.47 6.51 11.09
CA ASN A 72 3.32 7.56 11.62
C ASN A 72 3.15 8.86 10.82
N LYS A 73 2.85 9.95 11.51
CA LYS A 73 2.66 11.29 10.91
C LYS A 73 3.90 11.81 10.17
N LYS A 74 5.09 11.36 10.51
CA LYS A 74 6.34 11.69 9.79
C LYS A 74 6.30 11.29 8.32
N LEU A 75 5.48 10.30 7.95
CA LEU A 75 5.31 9.87 6.56
C LEU A 75 4.44 10.84 5.74
N LEU A 76 3.76 11.78 6.37
CA LEU A 76 2.83 12.70 5.71
C LEU A 76 3.48 14.03 5.27
N THR A 77 4.77 14.22 5.50
CA THR A 77 5.48 15.44 5.10
C THR A 77 5.64 15.53 3.57
N ASN A 78 5.75 16.75 3.05
CA ASN A 78 5.99 17.00 1.63
C ASN A 78 7.32 16.41 1.16
N LYS A 79 8.36 16.48 1.98
CA LYS A 79 9.66 15.88 1.68
C LYS A 79 9.56 14.37 1.49
N VAL A 80 8.86 13.68 2.37
CA VAL A 80 8.62 12.24 2.25
C VAL A 80 7.78 11.93 1.02
N ALA A 81 6.74 12.71 0.74
CA ALA A 81 5.90 12.54 -0.44
C ALA A 81 6.71 12.64 -1.74
N LEU A 82 7.63 13.60 -1.82
CA LEU A 82 8.51 13.77 -2.98
C LEU A 82 9.42 12.56 -3.17
N GLU A 83 10.11 12.12 -2.12
CA GLU A 83 10.97 10.94 -2.18
C GLU A 83 10.18 9.66 -2.48
N ALA A 84 8.97 9.53 -1.95
CA ALA A 84 8.07 8.42 -2.28
C ALA A 84 7.76 8.37 -3.78
N SER A 85 7.49 9.51 -4.40
CA SER A 85 7.24 9.59 -5.85
C SER A 85 8.45 9.17 -6.69
N ILE A 86 9.66 9.47 -6.21
CA ILE A 86 10.91 9.09 -6.87
C ILE A 86 11.14 7.58 -6.75
N VAL A 87 11.08 7.03 -5.53
CA VAL A 87 11.32 5.58 -5.32
C VAL A 87 10.25 4.70 -5.97
N ALA A 88 9.03 5.20 -6.10
CA ALA A 88 7.95 4.49 -6.76
C ALA A 88 8.16 4.27 -8.27
N LYS A 89 9.06 5.02 -8.89
CA LYS A 89 9.47 4.84 -10.30
C LYS A 89 10.54 3.76 -10.47
N ASP A 90 11.23 3.38 -9.40
CA ASP A 90 12.29 2.38 -9.43
C ASP A 90 11.70 0.98 -9.55
N VAL A 91 12.01 0.28 -10.63
CA VAL A 91 11.48 -1.06 -10.93
C VAL A 91 11.84 -2.08 -9.84
N LYS A 92 13.04 -2.01 -9.27
CA LYS A 92 13.47 -2.93 -8.21
C LYS A 92 12.71 -2.66 -6.90
N ILE A 93 12.49 -1.40 -6.56
CA ILE A 93 11.68 -0.99 -5.40
C ILE A 93 10.24 -1.48 -5.58
N ARG A 94 9.64 -1.26 -6.75
CA ARG A 94 8.28 -1.72 -7.06
C ARG A 94 8.15 -3.24 -6.90
N ARG A 95 9.13 -3.99 -7.35
CA ARG A 95 9.15 -5.45 -7.19
C ARG A 95 9.17 -5.86 -5.71
N ILE A 96 9.96 -5.18 -4.89
CA ILE A 96 9.99 -5.44 -3.43
C ILE A 96 8.63 -5.17 -2.81
N VAL A 97 7.98 -4.05 -3.16
CA VAL A 97 6.65 -3.70 -2.66
C VAL A 97 5.60 -4.70 -3.12
N HIS A 98 5.59 -5.08 -4.40
CA HIS A 98 4.67 -6.08 -4.95
C HIS A 98 4.79 -7.41 -4.22
N ASN A 99 6.00 -7.89 -4.00
CA ASN A 99 6.22 -9.14 -3.27
C ASN A 99 5.67 -9.07 -1.84
N PHE A 100 5.91 -7.97 -1.15
CA PHE A 100 5.36 -7.75 0.19
C PHE A 100 3.83 -7.75 0.19
N GLN A 101 3.21 -7.03 -0.73
CA GLN A 101 1.75 -6.98 -0.88
C GLN A 101 1.18 -8.37 -1.17
N MET A 102 1.79 -9.14 -2.07
CA MET A 102 1.34 -10.50 -2.38
C MET A 102 1.42 -11.44 -1.17
N VAL A 103 2.46 -11.31 -0.35
CA VAL A 103 2.55 -12.07 0.91
C VAL A 103 1.41 -11.70 1.86
N CYS A 104 1.12 -10.41 2.00
CA CYS A 104 0.01 -9.93 2.83
C CYS A 104 -1.34 -10.43 2.34
N THR A 105 -1.57 -10.49 1.02
CA THR A 105 -2.84 -10.96 0.45
C THR A 105 -3.07 -12.46 0.65
N LYS A 106 -2.00 -13.25 0.68
CA LYS A 106 -2.09 -14.68 0.92
C LYS A 106 -2.34 -15.03 2.38
N ASN A 107 -1.80 -14.21 3.28
CA ASN A 107 -1.81 -14.46 4.71
C ASN A 107 -2.27 -13.24 5.50
N PRO A 108 -3.52 -12.77 5.30
CA PRO A 108 -4.03 -11.66 6.12
C PRO A 108 -4.12 -12.07 7.59
N PRO A 109 -3.93 -11.14 8.53
CA PRO A 109 -4.00 -11.46 9.96
C PRO A 109 -5.32 -12.14 10.33
N LYS A 110 -5.26 -13.17 11.16
CA LYS A 110 -6.41 -14.04 11.49
C LYS A 110 -7.61 -13.29 12.08
N LYS A 111 -7.36 -12.21 12.80
CA LYS A 111 -8.42 -11.39 13.43
C LYS A 111 -9.32 -10.64 12.44
N PHE A 112 -8.89 -10.51 11.19
CA PHE A 112 -9.68 -9.82 10.16
C PHE A 112 -10.46 -10.81 9.29
N ASN A 113 -11.59 -10.34 8.76
CA ASN A 113 -12.45 -11.12 7.84
C ASN A 113 -11.89 -11.21 6.43
N GLY A 114 -10.86 -10.44 6.12
CA GLY A 114 -10.24 -10.40 4.81
C GLY A 114 -9.24 -9.27 4.70
N ILE A 115 -8.96 -8.86 3.47
CA ILE A 115 -7.98 -7.81 3.16
C ILE A 115 -8.51 -6.88 2.08
N ILE A 116 -8.19 -5.61 2.20
CA ILE A 116 -8.42 -4.58 1.18
C ILE A 116 -7.13 -3.84 0.89
N LEU A 117 -6.79 -3.75 -0.38
CA LEU A 117 -5.69 -2.95 -0.90
C LEU A 117 -6.22 -1.87 -1.84
N ASP A 118 -5.65 -0.69 -1.74
CA ASP A 118 -5.81 0.36 -2.73
C ASP A 118 -4.45 0.80 -3.29
N GLY A 119 -4.45 1.23 -4.52
CA GLY A 119 -3.24 1.67 -5.21
C GLY A 119 -3.39 1.63 -6.72
N ARG A 120 -2.34 1.18 -7.37
CA ARG A 120 -2.29 0.95 -8.81
C ARG A 120 -1.90 -0.49 -9.09
N ASP A 121 -2.41 -1.05 -10.18
CA ASP A 121 -2.16 -2.45 -10.57
C ASP A 121 -2.57 -3.49 -9.50
N ILE A 122 -3.46 -3.11 -8.58
CA ILE A 122 -3.94 -4.02 -7.55
C ILE A 122 -4.85 -5.08 -8.16
N THR A 123 -5.82 -4.66 -8.97
CA THR A 123 -6.80 -5.56 -9.60
C THR A 123 -6.20 -6.44 -10.67
N SER A 124 -5.13 -5.99 -11.35
CA SER A 124 -4.53 -6.67 -12.50
C SER A 124 -3.27 -7.47 -12.18
N VAL A 125 -2.52 -7.10 -11.14
CA VAL A 125 -1.23 -7.70 -10.81
C VAL A 125 -1.23 -8.31 -9.41
N ILE A 126 -1.56 -7.54 -8.39
CA ILE A 126 -1.38 -7.93 -6.98
C ILE A 126 -2.47 -8.88 -6.51
N MET A 127 -3.72 -8.57 -6.82
CA MET A 127 -4.91 -9.31 -6.37
C MET A 127 -5.82 -9.67 -7.53
N LYS A 128 -5.28 -10.40 -8.51
CA LYS A 128 -6.04 -10.89 -9.67
C LYS A 128 -7.23 -11.75 -9.27
N ASP A 129 -7.13 -12.42 -8.13
CA ASP A 129 -8.13 -13.33 -7.57
C ASP A 129 -9.08 -12.65 -6.55
N ALA A 130 -9.06 -11.31 -6.44
CA ALA A 130 -9.97 -10.60 -5.56
C ALA A 130 -11.43 -10.84 -5.96
N GLU A 131 -12.27 -11.10 -4.96
CA GLU A 131 -13.72 -11.23 -5.17
C GLU A 131 -14.35 -9.93 -5.64
N PHE A 132 -13.85 -8.80 -5.13
CA PHE A 132 -14.34 -7.48 -5.49
C PHE A 132 -13.20 -6.64 -6.02
N LYS A 133 -13.39 -6.12 -7.23
CA LYS A 133 -12.45 -5.25 -7.92
C LYS A 133 -13.13 -3.95 -8.28
N PHE A 134 -12.57 -2.84 -7.81
CA PHE A 134 -13.12 -1.51 -8.07
C PHE A 134 -12.08 -0.63 -8.74
N PHE A 135 -12.54 0.21 -9.65
CA PHE A 135 -11.79 1.33 -10.15
C PHE A 135 -12.48 2.61 -9.69
N ILE A 136 -11.81 3.35 -8.79
CA ILE A 136 -12.36 4.60 -8.24
C ILE A 136 -11.71 5.77 -8.96
N THR A 137 -12.54 6.63 -9.51
CA THR A 137 -12.11 7.85 -10.19
C THR A 137 -12.89 9.05 -9.68
N ALA A 138 -12.30 10.22 -9.79
CA ALA A 138 -12.95 11.49 -9.52
C ALA A 138 -12.63 12.48 -10.62
N ASN A 139 -13.51 13.47 -10.82
CA ASN A 139 -13.26 14.54 -11.77
C ASN A 139 -11.93 15.24 -11.41
N VAL A 140 -11.15 15.65 -12.43
CA VAL A 140 -9.87 16.36 -12.25
C VAL A 140 -10.01 17.61 -11.37
N LYS A 141 -11.14 18.31 -11.44
CA LYS A 141 -11.45 19.47 -10.60
C LYS A 141 -11.64 19.11 -9.11
N THR A 142 -11.97 17.84 -8.81
CA THR A 142 -12.24 17.35 -7.46
C THR A 142 -11.00 16.66 -6.84
N ARG A 143 -10.13 16.19 -7.70
CA ARG A 143 -8.88 15.51 -7.27
C ARG A 143 -7.85 16.43 -6.67
#